data_0668a656a9112ea96f4ad2ab2975905f
#
_entry.id   0668a656a9112ea96f4ad2ab2975905f
#
_cell.length_a   1.000
_cell.length_b   1.000
_cell.length_c   1.000
_cell.angle_alpha   90.00
_cell.angle_beta   90.00
_cell.angle_gamma   90.00
#
_symmetry.space_group_name_H-M   'P 1'
#
loop_
_entity.id
_entity.type
_entity.pdbx_description
1 polymer ?
#
loop_
_entity_poly.entity_id
_entity_poly.type
_entity_poly.pdbx_seq_one_letter_code
_entity_poly.pdbx_strand_id
1 'polypeptide(L)'
;MITHLVWFRQDLRLHDNLALAAACRNSSARVLALYIATPRQWATHNMSPRQAELINAQLNGLQIALAEKGIPLLFREVDDFVASVEIVKQVCAENSVTHLFYNYQYEVNERARDVEVERALRNVVCEGFDDSVILPPGAVMTGNHEMYKVFTPFKNAWLKRLREGMPECVAAPKVRSSGSIEPAPSITLNYPRQSFDTAHFPVEEKAAIAQLRQFCQNGAGEYEQQRDFPAVEGTSRLSASLATGGLSPRQCLHRLLAEQPQALDGGAGSVWLSELIWREFYRHLMTYYPSLCKHCPFIAWTDRVQWQSNPAHLQAWQKGKTGYPIVDAAMRQLNSTGWMHNRLRMITASFLVKDLLIDWREGERYFMSQLIDGDLAANNGGWQWAASTGTDAAPYFRIFNPITQGEKFDREGEFIRRWLPELRDVPGKAVHEPWKWAQKAGVKLDYPQPIVDHKEARLRALAAYEEARKGA
;
A
#
# COMPACT_ATOMS: atom_id res chain seq x y z
N MET A 1 -26.89 -30.98 -0.72
CA MET A 1 -25.64 -30.72 0.04
C MET A 1 -25.39 -29.24 -0.01
N ILE A 2 -25.05 -28.60 1.14
CA ILE A 2 -24.72 -27.17 1.20
C ILE A 2 -23.26 -27.01 0.81
N THR A 3 -22.98 -26.17 -0.18
CA THR A 3 -21.64 -25.89 -0.64
C THR A 3 -21.35 -24.39 -0.52
N HIS A 4 -20.31 -24.05 0.21
CA HIS A 4 -19.84 -22.69 0.41
C HIS A 4 -18.58 -22.46 -0.41
N LEU A 5 -18.53 -21.36 -1.16
CA LEU A 5 -17.36 -20.92 -1.91
C LEU A 5 -16.80 -19.64 -1.29
N VAL A 6 -15.51 -19.65 -0.98
CA VAL A 6 -14.79 -18.46 -0.53
C VAL A 6 -13.95 -17.94 -1.68
N TRP A 7 -14.22 -16.72 -2.13
CA TRP A 7 -13.50 -16.09 -3.22
C TRP A 7 -12.42 -15.18 -2.66
N PHE A 8 -11.18 -15.67 -2.66
CA PHE A 8 -9.99 -14.91 -2.22
C PHE A 8 -9.58 -13.88 -3.26
N ARG A 9 -9.17 -12.71 -2.80
CA ARG A 9 -8.59 -11.62 -3.61
C ARG A 9 -7.32 -11.10 -2.93
N GLN A 10 -7.37 -9.96 -2.25
CA GLN A 10 -6.25 -9.42 -1.48
C GLN A 10 -6.41 -9.68 0.03
N ASP A 11 -6.61 -10.95 0.36
CA ASP A 11 -6.87 -11.44 1.70
C ASP A 11 -6.24 -12.84 1.90
N LEU A 12 -4.99 -12.99 1.44
CA LEU A 12 -4.31 -14.28 1.27
C LEU A 12 -3.79 -14.82 2.61
N ARG A 13 -4.72 -15.20 3.51
CA ARG A 13 -4.42 -15.73 4.83
C ARG A 13 -5.54 -16.60 5.37
N LEU A 14 -5.22 -17.42 6.38
CA LEU A 14 -6.19 -18.21 7.15
C LEU A 14 -6.68 -17.49 8.42
N HIS A 15 -5.76 -16.84 9.15
CA HIS A 15 -6.06 -16.19 10.42
C HIS A 15 -6.75 -14.85 10.20
N ASP A 16 -7.78 -14.61 10.99
CA ASP A 16 -8.57 -13.38 10.95
C ASP A 16 -9.06 -13.02 9.54
N ASN A 17 -9.53 -14.00 8.81
CA ASN A 17 -10.19 -13.84 7.51
C ASN A 17 -11.69 -13.98 7.69
N LEU A 18 -12.43 -12.88 7.60
CA LEU A 18 -13.86 -12.85 7.93
C LEU A 18 -14.69 -13.70 7.00
N ALA A 19 -14.45 -13.64 5.69
CA ALA A 19 -15.18 -14.45 4.71
C ALA A 19 -14.94 -15.95 4.92
N LEU A 20 -13.68 -16.34 5.11
CA LEU A 20 -13.31 -17.72 5.34
C LEU A 20 -13.92 -18.26 6.66
N ALA A 21 -13.86 -17.48 7.73
CA ALA A 21 -14.45 -17.84 9.01
C ALA A 21 -15.97 -18.05 8.88
N ALA A 22 -16.66 -17.15 8.19
CA ALA A 22 -18.10 -17.25 7.94
C ALA A 22 -18.46 -18.51 7.13
N ALA A 23 -17.71 -18.79 6.08
CA ALA A 23 -17.93 -19.98 5.25
C ALA A 23 -17.74 -21.30 6.04
N CYS A 24 -16.85 -21.30 7.03
CA CYS A 24 -16.52 -22.49 7.83
C CYS A 24 -17.38 -22.66 9.08
N ARG A 25 -18.26 -21.73 9.44
CA ARG A 25 -19.14 -21.85 10.62
C ARG A 25 -20.04 -23.07 10.56
N ASN A 26 -20.59 -23.35 9.40
CA ASN A 26 -21.40 -24.55 9.21
C ASN A 26 -20.48 -25.75 8.99
N SER A 27 -20.35 -26.60 10.00
CA SER A 27 -19.50 -27.80 9.95
C SER A 27 -19.93 -28.81 8.93
N SER A 28 -21.24 -28.80 8.56
CA SER A 28 -21.84 -29.72 7.58
C SER A 28 -21.71 -29.25 6.14
N ALA A 29 -21.34 -27.99 5.92
CA ALA A 29 -21.15 -27.46 4.58
C ALA A 29 -19.83 -27.94 3.99
N ARG A 30 -19.85 -28.29 2.71
CA ARG A 30 -18.63 -28.42 1.92
C ARG A 30 -18.07 -27.02 1.64
N VAL A 31 -16.79 -26.80 1.90
CA VAL A 31 -16.14 -25.50 1.67
C VAL A 31 -15.11 -25.63 0.57
N LEU A 32 -15.19 -24.75 -0.41
CA LEU A 32 -14.24 -24.60 -1.50
C LEU A 32 -13.67 -23.18 -1.46
N ALA A 33 -12.43 -23.02 -1.88
CA ALA A 33 -11.81 -21.72 -2.10
C ALA A 33 -11.59 -21.47 -3.59
N LEU A 34 -11.63 -20.22 -4.01
CA LEU A 34 -11.40 -19.79 -5.38
C LEU A 34 -10.47 -18.60 -5.40
N TYR A 35 -9.49 -18.63 -6.29
CA TYR A 35 -8.70 -17.46 -6.66
C TYR A 35 -8.70 -17.31 -8.18
N ILE A 36 -8.99 -16.09 -8.66
CA ILE A 36 -8.97 -15.77 -10.08
C ILE A 36 -7.87 -14.74 -10.32
N ALA A 37 -6.84 -15.15 -11.04
CA ALA A 37 -5.80 -14.23 -11.51
C ALA A 37 -6.31 -13.48 -12.75
N THR A 38 -6.03 -12.18 -12.79
CA THR A 38 -6.44 -11.30 -13.91
C THR A 38 -5.24 -10.50 -14.43
N PRO A 39 -4.29 -11.14 -15.13
CA PRO A 39 -3.01 -10.54 -15.48
C PRO A 39 -3.12 -9.26 -16.32
N ARG A 40 -4.07 -9.18 -17.24
CA ARG A 40 -4.29 -7.98 -18.06
C ARG A 40 -4.82 -6.82 -17.22
N GLN A 41 -5.74 -7.09 -16.28
CA GLN A 41 -6.22 -6.09 -15.33
C GLN A 41 -5.06 -5.55 -14.49
N TRP A 42 -4.22 -6.44 -13.96
CA TRP A 42 -3.04 -6.06 -13.17
C TRP A 42 -2.05 -5.20 -13.97
N ALA A 43 -1.79 -5.56 -15.22
CA ALA A 43 -0.90 -4.81 -16.10
C ALA A 43 -1.46 -3.41 -16.39
N THR A 44 -2.76 -3.29 -16.62
CA THR A 44 -3.43 -2.00 -16.84
C THR A 44 -3.27 -1.06 -15.65
N HIS A 45 -3.22 -1.62 -14.43
CA HIS A 45 -3.06 -0.85 -13.18
C HIS A 45 -1.65 -0.90 -12.61
N ASN A 46 -0.68 -1.32 -13.42
CA ASN A 46 0.76 -1.24 -13.13
C ASN A 46 1.21 -2.05 -11.89
N MET A 47 0.61 -3.22 -11.63
CA MET A 47 1.10 -4.08 -10.55
C MET A 47 2.58 -4.40 -10.76
N SER A 48 3.39 -4.25 -9.70
CA SER A 48 4.83 -4.52 -9.79
C SER A 48 5.13 -6.01 -9.91
N PRO A 49 6.22 -6.38 -10.59
CA PRO A 49 6.67 -7.77 -10.65
C PRO A 49 7.00 -8.37 -9.28
N ARG A 50 7.50 -7.56 -8.33
CA ARG A 50 7.78 -8.02 -6.97
C ARG A 50 6.50 -8.31 -6.19
N GLN A 51 5.49 -7.47 -6.31
CA GLN A 51 4.19 -7.74 -5.69
C GLN A 51 3.55 -9.00 -6.29
N ALA A 52 3.65 -9.18 -7.60
CA ALA A 52 3.16 -10.38 -8.27
C ALA A 52 3.88 -11.64 -7.75
N GLU A 53 5.19 -11.58 -7.52
CA GLU A 53 5.94 -12.70 -6.94
C GLU A 53 5.51 -12.98 -5.50
N LEU A 54 5.29 -11.96 -4.69
CA LEU A 54 4.76 -12.11 -3.34
C LEU A 54 3.41 -12.79 -3.35
N ILE A 55 2.50 -12.36 -4.20
CA ILE A 55 1.16 -12.96 -4.37
C ILE A 55 1.30 -14.42 -4.81
N ASN A 56 2.15 -14.70 -5.80
CA ASN A 56 2.38 -16.06 -6.29
C ASN A 56 2.84 -17.00 -5.17
N ALA A 57 3.82 -16.56 -4.39
CA ALA A 57 4.34 -17.33 -3.26
C ALA A 57 3.28 -17.51 -2.15
N GLN A 58 2.53 -16.46 -1.83
CA GLN A 58 1.45 -16.52 -0.83
C GLN A 58 0.32 -17.44 -1.28
N LEU A 59 -0.06 -17.43 -2.55
CA LEU A 59 -1.08 -18.35 -3.08
C LEU A 59 -0.69 -19.81 -2.93
N ASN A 60 0.57 -20.14 -3.22
CA ASN A 60 1.05 -21.50 -3.06
C ASN A 60 1.06 -21.94 -1.59
N GLY A 61 1.46 -21.04 -0.68
CA GLY A 61 1.39 -21.30 0.75
C GLY A 61 -0.05 -21.45 1.26
N LEU A 62 -0.93 -20.58 0.80
CA LEU A 62 -2.37 -20.62 1.15
C LEU A 62 -3.03 -21.91 0.66
N GLN A 63 -2.72 -22.34 -0.55
CA GLN A 63 -3.24 -23.60 -1.12
C GLN A 63 -2.91 -24.80 -0.25
N ILE A 64 -1.66 -24.90 0.20
CA ILE A 64 -1.20 -25.97 1.09
C ILE A 64 -1.91 -25.88 2.45
N ALA A 65 -1.95 -24.69 3.03
CA ALA A 65 -2.59 -24.47 4.33
C ALA A 65 -4.10 -24.75 4.32
N LEU A 66 -4.80 -24.40 3.25
CA LEU A 66 -6.21 -24.73 3.05
C LEU A 66 -6.43 -26.25 2.87
N ALA A 67 -5.55 -26.92 2.13
CA ALA A 67 -5.61 -28.38 1.93
C ALA A 67 -5.47 -29.13 3.26
N GLU A 68 -4.61 -28.67 4.17
CA GLU A 68 -4.49 -29.21 5.54
C GLU A 68 -5.80 -29.10 6.33
N LYS A 69 -6.63 -28.11 5.99
CA LYS A 69 -7.96 -27.91 6.59
C LYS A 69 -9.09 -28.67 5.87
N GLY A 70 -8.76 -29.38 4.78
CA GLY A 70 -9.75 -30.06 3.96
C GLY A 70 -10.50 -29.15 2.99
N ILE A 71 -9.92 -28.02 2.63
CA ILE A 71 -10.50 -27.01 1.73
C ILE A 71 -9.66 -26.94 0.44
N PRO A 72 -10.18 -27.43 -0.70
CA PRO A 72 -9.47 -27.31 -1.96
C PRO A 72 -9.52 -25.86 -2.47
N LEU A 73 -8.41 -25.38 -3.03
CA LEU A 73 -8.32 -24.10 -3.71
C LEU A 73 -8.40 -24.31 -5.22
N LEU A 74 -9.43 -23.75 -5.83
CA LEU A 74 -9.61 -23.70 -7.27
C LEU A 74 -8.92 -22.45 -7.80
N PHE A 75 -8.00 -22.65 -8.75
CA PHE A 75 -7.31 -21.55 -9.41
C PHE A 75 -7.82 -21.38 -10.85
N ARG A 76 -8.11 -20.14 -11.21
CA ARG A 76 -8.51 -19.76 -12.58
C ARG A 76 -7.74 -18.51 -13.00
N GLU A 77 -7.54 -18.37 -14.29
CA GLU A 77 -6.89 -17.20 -14.86
C GLU A 77 -7.70 -16.71 -16.07
N VAL A 78 -8.00 -15.42 -16.07
CA VAL A 78 -8.68 -14.70 -17.15
C VAL A 78 -8.05 -13.33 -17.32
N ASP A 79 -8.40 -12.62 -18.41
CA ASP A 79 -7.77 -11.35 -18.75
C ASP A 79 -8.05 -10.25 -17.70
N ASP A 80 -9.31 -10.08 -17.32
CA ASP A 80 -9.76 -8.92 -16.55
C ASP A 80 -10.95 -9.23 -15.62
N PHE A 81 -11.40 -8.22 -14.90
CA PHE A 81 -12.54 -8.36 -13.98
C PHE A 81 -13.85 -8.67 -14.68
N VAL A 82 -14.06 -8.17 -15.90
CA VAL A 82 -15.28 -8.47 -16.67
C VAL A 82 -15.34 -9.98 -16.95
N ALA A 83 -14.24 -10.56 -17.41
CA ALA A 83 -14.15 -11.99 -17.67
C ALA A 83 -14.27 -12.82 -16.37
N SER A 84 -13.83 -12.30 -15.23
CA SER A 84 -13.91 -13.02 -13.95
C SER A 84 -15.34 -13.26 -13.48
N VAL A 85 -16.30 -12.43 -13.85
CA VAL A 85 -17.71 -12.60 -13.48
C VAL A 85 -18.26 -13.91 -14.01
N GLU A 86 -17.97 -14.22 -15.26
CA GLU A 86 -18.42 -15.48 -15.90
C GLU A 86 -17.74 -16.71 -15.27
N ILE A 87 -16.46 -16.57 -14.86
CA ILE A 87 -15.75 -17.65 -14.17
C ILE A 87 -16.38 -17.95 -12.81
N VAL A 88 -16.72 -16.94 -12.01
CA VAL A 88 -17.40 -17.14 -10.74
C VAL A 88 -18.73 -17.87 -10.95
N LYS A 89 -19.52 -17.44 -11.93
CA LYS A 89 -20.79 -18.06 -12.30
C LYS A 89 -20.60 -19.53 -12.68
N GLN A 90 -19.62 -19.82 -13.53
CA GLN A 90 -19.29 -21.16 -13.97
C GLN A 90 -18.86 -22.06 -12.80
N VAL A 91 -17.95 -21.61 -11.96
CA VAL A 91 -17.48 -22.36 -10.78
C VAL A 91 -18.64 -22.65 -9.82
N CYS A 92 -19.53 -21.70 -9.60
CA CYS A 92 -20.72 -21.89 -8.77
C CYS A 92 -21.65 -22.97 -9.35
N ALA A 93 -21.89 -22.96 -10.66
CA ALA A 93 -22.73 -23.95 -11.33
C ALA A 93 -22.10 -25.34 -11.28
N GLU A 94 -20.84 -25.48 -11.64
CA GLU A 94 -20.11 -26.75 -11.66
C GLU A 94 -20.02 -27.43 -10.29
N ASN A 95 -19.99 -26.67 -9.22
CA ASN A 95 -19.83 -27.17 -7.86
C ASN A 95 -21.10 -27.11 -7.02
N SER A 96 -22.24 -26.75 -7.63
CA SER A 96 -23.52 -26.60 -6.93
C SER A 96 -23.43 -25.70 -5.70
N VAL A 97 -22.72 -24.58 -5.84
CA VAL A 97 -22.50 -23.60 -4.76
C VAL A 97 -23.81 -22.98 -4.33
N THR A 98 -24.07 -22.98 -3.03
CA THR A 98 -25.25 -22.36 -2.41
C THR A 98 -24.97 -20.96 -1.85
N HIS A 99 -23.74 -20.73 -1.39
CA HIS A 99 -23.32 -19.48 -0.76
C HIS A 99 -21.93 -19.08 -1.25
N LEU A 100 -21.78 -17.82 -1.62
CA LEU A 100 -20.51 -17.19 -1.98
C LEU A 100 -20.11 -16.19 -0.90
N PHE A 101 -18.90 -16.34 -0.35
CA PHE A 101 -18.33 -15.47 0.67
C PHE A 101 -17.10 -14.77 0.11
N TYR A 102 -16.98 -13.48 0.37
CA TYR A 102 -15.82 -12.70 -0.05
C TYR A 102 -15.61 -11.48 0.86
N ASN A 103 -14.40 -10.97 0.85
CA ASN A 103 -14.04 -9.75 1.58
C ASN A 103 -14.06 -8.56 0.62
N TYR A 104 -14.74 -7.49 0.98
CA TYR A 104 -14.88 -6.29 0.15
C TYR A 104 -13.55 -5.66 -0.21
N GLN A 105 -13.49 -5.15 -1.42
CA GLN A 105 -12.48 -4.22 -1.91
C GLN A 105 -13.18 -2.91 -2.26
N TYR A 106 -12.53 -1.78 -2.00
CA TYR A 106 -13.19 -0.47 -2.03
C TYR A 106 -12.92 0.34 -3.28
N GLU A 107 -12.01 -0.11 -4.13
CA GLU A 107 -11.70 0.50 -5.41
C GLU A 107 -12.89 0.35 -6.38
N VAL A 108 -13.04 1.33 -7.28
CA VAL A 108 -14.23 1.43 -8.12
C VAL A 108 -14.45 0.22 -9.04
N ASN A 109 -13.36 -0.31 -9.64
CA ASN A 109 -13.47 -1.46 -10.55
C ASN A 109 -13.80 -2.75 -9.78
N GLU A 110 -13.21 -2.93 -8.60
CA GLU A 110 -13.44 -4.08 -7.72
C GLU A 110 -14.90 -4.09 -7.22
N ARG A 111 -15.41 -2.93 -6.83
CA ARG A 111 -16.82 -2.78 -6.41
C ARG A 111 -17.79 -3.08 -7.55
N ALA A 112 -17.50 -2.57 -8.75
CA ALA A 112 -18.32 -2.85 -9.94
C ALA A 112 -18.32 -4.34 -10.27
N ARG A 113 -17.16 -4.99 -10.21
CA ARG A 113 -17.04 -6.45 -10.40
C ARG A 113 -17.91 -7.22 -9.41
N ASP A 114 -17.85 -6.88 -8.14
CA ASP A 114 -18.61 -7.57 -7.09
C ASP A 114 -20.12 -7.40 -7.27
N VAL A 115 -20.57 -6.20 -7.67
CA VAL A 115 -21.99 -5.97 -8.00
C VAL A 115 -22.44 -6.82 -9.19
N GLU A 116 -21.63 -6.92 -10.24
CA GLU A 116 -21.96 -7.74 -11.40
C GLU A 116 -21.99 -9.25 -11.07
N VAL A 117 -21.11 -9.73 -10.19
CA VAL A 117 -21.15 -11.10 -9.70
C VAL A 117 -22.45 -11.38 -8.96
N GLU A 118 -22.87 -10.51 -8.04
CA GLU A 118 -24.14 -10.67 -7.33
C GLU A 118 -25.34 -10.71 -8.27
N ARG A 119 -25.35 -9.86 -9.29
CA ARG A 119 -26.40 -9.85 -10.32
C ARG A 119 -26.44 -11.14 -11.16
N ALA A 120 -25.28 -11.71 -11.46
CA ALA A 120 -25.15 -12.93 -12.25
C ALA A 120 -25.55 -14.19 -11.49
N LEU A 121 -25.46 -14.19 -10.16
CA LEU A 121 -25.71 -15.33 -9.28
C LEU A 121 -27.12 -15.27 -8.69
N ARG A 122 -28.14 -15.71 -9.44
CA ARG A 122 -29.55 -15.62 -9.02
C ARG A 122 -29.94 -16.57 -7.89
N ASN A 123 -29.28 -17.71 -7.82
CA ASN A 123 -29.62 -18.80 -6.89
C ASN A 123 -28.53 -19.05 -5.85
N VAL A 124 -27.62 -18.12 -5.68
CA VAL A 124 -26.52 -18.19 -4.73
C VAL A 124 -26.65 -17.02 -3.75
N VAL A 125 -26.57 -17.29 -2.47
CA VAL A 125 -26.53 -16.25 -1.43
C VAL A 125 -25.11 -15.67 -1.41
N CYS A 126 -24.97 -14.38 -1.71
CA CYS A 126 -23.69 -13.69 -1.67
C CYS A 126 -23.55 -12.90 -0.37
N GLU A 127 -22.44 -13.08 0.33
CA GLU A 127 -22.18 -12.43 1.61
C GLU A 127 -20.76 -11.83 1.61
N GLY A 128 -20.68 -10.49 1.74
CA GLY A 128 -19.43 -9.73 1.78
C GLY A 128 -19.11 -9.22 3.18
N PHE A 129 -17.81 -9.02 3.45
CA PHE A 129 -17.29 -8.59 4.76
C PHE A 129 -16.30 -7.45 4.62
N ASP A 130 -16.30 -6.55 5.60
CA ASP A 130 -15.32 -5.45 5.71
C ASP A 130 -14.06 -5.95 6.44
N ASP A 131 -13.24 -6.70 5.73
CA ASP A 131 -12.07 -7.40 6.26
C ASP A 131 -10.78 -6.59 6.18
N SER A 132 -10.62 -5.76 5.14
CA SER A 132 -9.38 -5.00 4.91
C SER A 132 -9.29 -3.71 5.73
N VAL A 133 -10.26 -3.47 6.58
CA VAL A 133 -10.34 -2.31 7.49
C VAL A 133 -10.66 -2.78 8.91
N ILE A 134 -10.38 -1.91 9.89
CA ILE A 134 -10.77 -2.14 11.28
C ILE A 134 -12.21 -1.69 11.48
N LEU A 135 -12.54 -0.49 11.05
CA LEU A 135 -13.91 0.04 11.03
C LEU A 135 -14.37 0.19 9.58
N PRO A 136 -15.58 -0.28 9.26
CA PRO A 136 -16.05 -0.21 7.87
C PRO A 136 -16.30 1.22 7.40
N PRO A 137 -16.13 1.52 6.09
CA PRO A 137 -16.55 2.80 5.54
C PRO A 137 -18.01 3.09 5.89
N GLY A 138 -18.27 4.30 6.38
CA GLY A 138 -19.59 4.72 6.88
C GLY A 138 -19.72 4.65 8.39
N ALA A 139 -18.84 3.93 9.10
CA ALA A 139 -18.85 3.89 10.57
C ALA A 139 -18.36 5.19 11.22
N VAL A 140 -17.57 5.98 10.51
CA VAL A 140 -16.95 7.21 10.99
C VAL A 140 -17.34 8.35 10.06
N MET A 141 -18.35 9.10 10.46
CA MET A 141 -18.94 10.20 9.67
C MET A 141 -19.08 11.45 10.51
N THR A 142 -19.14 12.60 9.86
CA THR A 142 -19.44 13.88 10.52
C THR A 142 -20.87 13.89 11.07
N GLY A 143 -21.20 14.87 11.90
CA GLY A 143 -22.56 15.05 12.41
C GLY A 143 -23.62 15.23 11.31
N ASN A 144 -23.24 15.66 10.12
CA ASN A 144 -24.10 15.77 8.94
C ASN A 144 -24.10 14.51 8.06
N HIS A 145 -23.57 13.39 8.56
CA HIS A 145 -23.45 12.12 7.83
C HIS A 145 -22.62 12.21 6.54
N GLU A 146 -21.59 13.06 6.54
CA GLU A 146 -20.62 13.17 5.45
C GLU A 146 -19.28 12.54 5.84
N MET A 147 -18.53 12.09 4.84
CA MET A 147 -17.16 11.61 5.06
C MET A 147 -16.26 12.78 5.48
N TYR A 148 -15.42 12.54 6.49
CA TYR A 148 -14.39 13.49 6.89
C TYR A 148 -13.41 13.77 5.74
N LYS A 149 -13.01 15.03 5.62
CA LYS A 149 -12.02 15.50 4.62
C LYS A 149 -10.68 15.88 5.24
N VAL A 150 -10.58 15.84 6.56
CA VAL A 150 -9.38 16.20 7.32
C VAL A 150 -9.05 15.06 8.27
N PHE A 151 -7.77 14.67 8.31
CA PHE A 151 -7.34 13.47 9.03
C PHE A 151 -7.53 13.56 10.54
N THR A 152 -7.11 14.65 11.20
CA THR A 152 -7.17 14.74 12.66
C THR A 152 -8.59 14.61 13.22
N PRO A 153 -9.61 15.30 12.69
CA PRO A 153 -11.01 15.05 13.10
C PRO A 153 -11.47 13.62 12.81
N PHE A 154 -11.08 13.05 11.67
CA PHE A 154 -11.37 11.65 11.36
C PHE A 154 -10.76 10.71 12.40
N LYS A 155 -9.49 10.87 12.70
CA LYS A 155 -8.77 10.07 13.71
C LYS A 155 -9.46 10.14 15.07
N ASN A 156 -9.84 11.32 15.53
CA ASN A 156 -10.50 11.50 16.81
C ASN A 156 -11.86 10.78 16.85
N ALA A 157 -12.66 10.93 15.80
CA ALA A 157 -13.94 10.25 15.66
C ALA A 157 -13.77 8.72 15.52
N TRP A 158 -12.74 8.27 14.80
CA TRP A 158 -12.41 6.86 14.62
C TRP A 158 -12.03 6.21 15.96
N LEU A 159 -11.18 6.86 16.77
CA LEU A 159 -10.81 6.38 18.09
C LEU A 159 -12.01 6.33 19.03
N LYS A 160 -12.88 7.31 18.98
CA LYS A 160 -14.13 7.33 19.77
C LYS A 160 -15.02 6.14 19.38
N ARG A 161 -15.22 5.92 18.09
CA ARG A 161 -16.03 4.81 17.58
C ARG A 161 -15.43 3.45 17.95
N LEU A 162 -14.11 3.33 17.89
CA LEU A 162 -13.41 2.11 18.28
C LEU A 162 -13.66 1.75 19.78
N ARG A 163 -13.67 2.75 20.65
CA ARG A 163 -13.92 2.55 22.09
C ARG A 163 -15.35 2.10 22.39
N GLU A 164 -16.31 2.38 21.51
CA GLU A 164 -17.67 1.90 21.64
C GLU A 164 -17.81 0.38 21.35
N GLY A 165 -16.90 -0.18 20.59
CA GLY A 165 -16.88 -1.60 20.26
C GLY A 165 -15.69 -1.93 19.39
N MET A 166 -14.69 -2.59 19.96
CA MET A 166 -13.48 -3.00 19.23
C MET A 166 -13.76 -4.29 18.45
N PRO A 167 -13.52 -4.31 17.12
CA PRO A 167 -13.68 -5.54 16.35
C PRO A 167 -12.71 -6.63 16.83
N GLU A 168 -13.22 -7.83 16.99
CA GLU A 168 -12.43 -8.99 17.39
C GLU A 168 -11.74 -9.65 16.19
N CYS A 169 -10.61 -10.30 16.45
CA CYS A 169 -9.98 -11.18 15.47
C CYS A 169 -10.67 -12.56 15.49
N VAL A 170 -10.90 -13.13 14.31
CA VAL A 170 -11.44 -14.47 14.18
C VAL A 170 -10.33 -15.50 14.05
N ALA A 171 -10.53 -16.69 14.63
CA ALA A 171 -9.56 -17.77 14.54
C ALA A 171 -9.49 -18.35 13.11
N ALA A 172 -8.35 -18.94 12.77
CA ALA A 172 -8.23 -19.77 11.59
C ALA A 172 -9.25 -20.95 11.63
N PRO A 173 -9.76 -21.41 10.49
CA PRO A 173 -10.73 -22.50 10.50
C PRO A 173 -10.13 -23.81 11.03
N LYS A 174 -10.97 -24.59 11.68
CA LYS A 174 -10.63 -25.96 12.10
C LYS A 174 -10.59 -26.87 10.87
N VAL A 175 -9.92 -28.01 11.01
CA VAL A 175 -9.93 -29.05 9.98
C VAL A 175 -11.38 -29.51 9.74
N ARG A 176 -11.77 -29.59 8.47
CA ARG A 176 -13.13 -30.07 8.09
C ARG A 176 -13.29 -31.55 8.41
N SER A 177 -14.53 -32.00 8.53
CA SER A 177 -14.85 -33.41 8.83
C SER A 177 -14.27 -34.40 7.83
N SER A 178 -14.01 -33.96 6.60
CA SER A 178 -13.35 -34.77 5.57
C SER A 178 -11.87 -35.02 5.83
N GLY A 179 -11.27 -34.33 6.81
CA GLY A 179 -9.84 -34.35 7.08
C GLY A 179 -9.01 -33.50 6.09
N SER A 180 -7.70 -33.60 6.20
CA SER A 180 -6.78 -32.97 5.24
C SER A 180 -6.86 -33.64 3.87
N ILE A 181 -6.58 -32.87 2.84
CA ILE A 181 -6.56 -33.34 1.45
C ILE A 181 -5.21 -33.04 0.81
N GLU A 182 -4.91 -33.70 -0.29
CA GLU A 182 -3.71 -33.37 -1.08
C GLU A 182 -3.89 -32.01 -1.74
N PRO A 183 -2.90 -31.13 -1.66
CA PRO A 183 -2.95 -29.85 -2.36
C PRO A 183 -2.89 -30.07 -3.88
N ALA A 184 -3.54 -29.19 -4.62
CA ALA A 184 -3.43 -29.16 -6.07
C ALA A 184 -1.99 -28.81 -6.50
N PRO A 185 -1.62 -29.00 -7.79
CA PRO A 185 -0.31 -28.59 -8.29
C PRO A 185 0.02 -27.12 -8.04
N SER A 186 1.31 -26.79 -7.95
CA SER A 186 1.77 -25.42 -7.74
C SER A 186 1.20 -24.45 -8.76
N ILE A 187 0.80 -23.27 -8.27
CA ILE A 187 0.27 -22.18 -9.07
C ILE A 187 1.45 -21.34 -9.60
N THR A 188 1.43 -21.05 -10.89
CA THR A 188 2.36 -20.10 -11.53
C THR A 188 1.52 -19.04 -12.24
N LEU A 189 1.60 -17.79 -11.76
CA LEU A 189 0.90 -16.67 -12.36
C LEU A 189 1.53 -16.32 -13.72
N ASN A 190 0.70 -16.13 -14.73
CA ASN A 190 1.13 -15.66 -16.06
C ASN A 190 1.28 -14.14 -16.06
N TYR A 191 2.26 -13.66 -15.30
CA TYR A 191 2.56 -12.24 -15.11
C TYR A 191 4.05 -12.08 -14.82
N PRO A 192 4.70 -10.99 -15.25
CA PRO A 192 6.09 -10.75 -14.92
C PRO A 192 6.32 -10.77 -13.41
N ARG A 193 7.35 -11.50 -12.98
CA ARG A 193 7.68 -11.67 -11.56
C ARG A 193 9.14 -11.37 -11.34
N GLN A 194 9.45 -10.80 -10.19
CA GLN A 194 10.81 -10.44 -9.77
C GLN A 194 11.01 -10.85 -8.31
N SER A 195 12.17 -11.41 -8.01
CA SER A 195 12.52 -11.79 -6.63
C SER A 195 12.59 -10.58 -5.71
N PHE A 196 12.39 -10.84 -4.43
CA PHE A 196 12.44 -9.84 -3.36
C PHE A 196 13.06 -10.45 -2.10
N ASP A 197 13.42 -9.61 -1.15
CA ASP A 197 14.00 -10.03 0.13
C ASP A 197 12.91 -10.59 1.07
N THR A 198 12.85 -11.90 1.20
CA THR A 198 11.88 -12.61 2.06
C THR A 198 12.14 -12.42 3.55
N ALA A 199 13.35 -11.98 3.94
CA ALA A 199 13.64 -11.67 5.34
C ALA A 199 12.91 -10.40 5.79
N HIS A 200 12.80 -9.39 4.91
CA HIS A 200 12.08 -8.16 5.19
C HIS A 200 10.59 -8.24 4.82
N PHE A 201 10.24 -9.05 3.82
CA PHE A 201 8.87 -9.18 3.33
C PHE A 201 8.47 -10.66 3.38
N PRO A 202 7.98 -11.14 4.53
CA PRO A 202 7.69 -12.55 4.72
C PRO A 202 6.54 -13.01 3.82
N VAL A 203 6.70 -14.21 3.28
CA VAL A 203 5.68 -14.89 2.47
C VAL A 203 4.69 -15.64 3.36
N GLU A 204 5.22 -16.40 4.31
CA GLU A 204 4.41 -17.23 5.20
C GLU A 204 3.65 -16.38 6.22
N GLU A 205 2.40 -16.71 6.41
CA GLU A 205 1.52 -16.06 7.39
C GLU A 205 2.11 -16.06 8.80
N LYS A 206 2.68 -17.20 9.22
CA LYS A 206 3.36 -17.34 10.51
C LYS A 206 4.53 -16.37 10.67
N ALA A 207 5.32 -16.21 9.63
CA ALA A 207 6.46 -15.28 9.65
C ALA A 207 6.01 -13.82 9.69
N ALA A 208 4.93 -13.47 8.99
CA ALA A 208 4.34 -12.14 9.03
C ALA A 208 3.79 -11.80 10.43
N ILE A 209 3.13 -12.76 11.08
CA ILE A 209 2.65 -12.62 12.47
C ILE A 209 3.81 -12.44 13.43
N ALA A 210 4.91 -13.19 13.26
CA ALA A 210 6.11 -13.07 14.08
C ALA A 210 6.76 -11.68 13.91
N GLN A 211 6.83 -11.16 12.69
CA GLN A 211 7.35 -9.81 12.42
C GLN A 211 6.48 -8.73 13.08
N LEU A 212 5.17 -8.84 13.00
CA LEU A 212 4.23 -7.96 13.68
C LEU A 212 4.46 -7.97 15.19
N ARG A 213 4.56 -9.14 15.78
CA ARG A 213 4.79 -9.30 17.23
C ARG A 213 6.10 -8.63 17.65
N GLN A 214 7.19 -8.91 16.93
CA GLN A 214 8.50 -8.35 17.22
C GLN A 214 8.48 -6.81 17.14
N PHE A 215 7.85 -6.27 16.09
CA PHE A 215 7.73 -4.81 15.96
C PHE A 215 6.92 -4.19 17.09
N CYS A 216 5.79 -4.77 17.45
CA CYS A 216 4.95 -4.24 18.53
C CYS A 216 5.65 -4.31 19.90
N GLN A 217 6.47 -5.34 20.16
CA GLN A 217 7.24 -5.49 21.38
C GLN A 217 8.41 -4.51 21.47
N ASN A 218 9.19 -4.37 20.39
CA ASN A 218 10.51 -3.73 20.43
C ASN A 218 10.59 -2.44 19.61
N GLY A 219 9.70 -2.21 18.66
CA GLY A 219 9.79 -1.08 17.72
C GLY A 219 8.69 -0.05 17.85
N ALA A 220 7.47 -0.47 18.18
CA ALA A 220 6.32 0.44 18.20
C ALA A 220 6.45 1.56 19.23
N GLY A 221 7.06 1.29 20.38
CA GLY A 221 7.31 2.30 21.42
C GLY A 221 8.32 3.36 21.01
N GLU A 222 9.29 2.99 20.19
CA GLU A 222 10.36 3.87 19.69
C GLU A 222 10.03 4.48 18.30
N TYR A 223 8.90 4.12 17.73
CA TYR A 223 8.53 4.49 16.37
C TYR A 223 8.49 6.01 16.17
N GLU A 224 7.94 6.76 17.10
CA GLU A 224 7.84 8.22 17.02
C GLU A 224 9.22 8.87 16.83
N GLN A 225 10.23 8.39 17.54
CA GLN A 225 11.59 8.92 17.50
C GLN A 225 12.40 8.43 16.29
N GLN A 226 12.11 7.23 15.78
CA GLN A 226 12.92 6.57 14.75
C GLN A 226 12.33 6.63 13.34
N ARG A 227 11.03 6.88 13.23
CA ARG A 227 10.28 6.75 11.97
C ARG A 227 10.81 7.60 10.80
N ASP A 228 11.43 8.73 11.10
CA ASP A 228 11.86 9.70 10.08
C ASP A 228 13.30 9.48 9.59
N PHE A 229 14.03 8.54 10.17
CA PHE A 229 15.44 8.33 9.85
C PHE A 229 15.63 7.06 9.01
N PRO A 230 15.85 7.18 7.69
CA PRO A 230 15.92 6.03 6.80
C PRO A 230 17.13 5.11 7.04
N ALA A 231 18.19 5.60 7.67
CA ALA A 231 19.35 4.78 8.03
C ALA A 231 19.09 3.88 9.24
N VAL A 232 18.03 4.14 10.01
CA VAL A 232 17.64 3.39 11.20
C VAL A 232 16.55 2.37 10.84
N GLU A 233 16.67 1.14 11.33
CA GLU A 233 15.63 0.11 11.21
C GLU A 233 14.51 0.37 12.23
N GLY A 234 13.72 1.43 11.99
CA GLY A 234 12.69 1.93 12.92
C GLY A 234 11.27 1.77 12.43
N THR A 235 11.04 1.08 11.30
CA THR A 235 9.71 0.87 10.71
C THR A 235 9.31 -0.60 10.76
N SER A 236 7.99 -0.86 10.67
CA SER A 236 7.47 -2.22 10.78
C SER A 236 7.72 -3.10 9.55
N ARG A 237 7.84 -2.51 8.35
CA ARG A 237 7.89 -3.19 7.05
C ARG A 237 6.71 -4.13 6.80
N LEU A 238 5.56 -3.85 7.43
CA LEU A 238 4.34 -4.67 7.31
C LEU A 238 3.43 -4.27 6.15
N SER A 239 3.76 -3.19 5.46
CA SER A 239 2.93 -2.66 4.38
C SER A 239 2.68 -3.65 3.25
N ALA A 240 3.65 -4.47 2.89
CA ALA A 240 3.48 -5.51 1.86
C ALA A 240 2.49 -6.59 2.30
N SER A 241 2.61 -7.08 3.53
CA SER A 241 1.65 -8.06 4.09
C SER A 241 0.24 -7.50 4.19
N LEU A 242 0.10 -6.22 4.55
CA LEU A 242 -1.20 -5.55 4.58
C LEU A 242 -1.78 -5.32 3.18
N ALA A 243 -0.95 -5.02 2.20
CA ALA A 243 -1.38 -4.78 0.81
C ALA A 243 -1.96 -6.03 0.15
N THR A 244 -1.36 -7.20 0.39
CA THR A 244 -1.80 -8.48 -0.17
C THR A 244 -2.76 -9.25 0.75
N GLY A 245 -2.96 -8.76 1.97
CA GLY A 245 -3.81 -9.39 2.96
C GLY A 245 -3.19 -10.59 3.67
N GLY A 246 -1.86 -10.73 3.66
CA GLY A 246 -1.14 -11.69 4.48
C GLY A 246 -1.26 -11.42 5.98
N LEU A 247 -1.58 -10.17 6.33
CA LEU A 247 -2.02 -9.72 7.66
C LEU A 247 -3.28 -8.90 7.53
N SER A 248 -4.15 -8.94 8.53
CA SER A 248 -5.27 -8.01 8.64
C SER A 248 -4.91 -6.79 9.50
N PRO A 249 -5.58 -5.66 9.31
CA PRO A 249 -5.39 -4.50 10.19
C PRO A 249 -5.88 -4.74 11.62
N ARG A 250 -6.85 -5.62 11.83
CA ARG A 250 -7.30 -6.01 13.18
C ARG A 250 -6.21 -6.75 13.95
N GLN A 251 -5.48 -7.64 13.29
CA GLN A 251 -4.32 -8.31 13.90
C GLN A 251 -3.27 -7.27 14.34
N CYS A 252 -3.01 -6.28 13.50
CA CYS A 252 -2.09 -5.18 13.84
C CYS A 252 -2.55 -4.41 15.07
N LEU A 253 -3.82 -4.03 15.13
CA LEU A 253 -4.40 -3.30 16.26
C LEU A 253 -4.31 -4.12 17.56
N HIS A 254 -4.79 -5.36 17.54
CA HIS A 254 -4.83 -6.20 18.72
C HIS A 254 -3.43 -6.52 19.25
N ARG A 255 -2.47 -6.78 18.36
CA ARG A 255 -1.08 -7.00 18.79
C ARG A 255 -0.45 -5.74 19.37
N LEU A 256 -0.69 -4.60 18.73
CA LEU A 256 -0.21 -3.32 19.24
C LEU A 256 -0.71 -3.08 20.67
N LEU A 257 -2.01 -3.24 20.91
CA LEU A 257 -2.62 -2.98 22.23
C LEU A 257 -2.19 -4.00 23.28
N ALA A 258 -1.92 -5.25 22.89
CA ALA A 258 -1.39 -6.27 23.79
C ALA A 258 0.02 -5.93 24.29
N GLU A 259 0.86 -5.37 23.44
CA GLU A 259 2.24 -5.03 23.77
C GLU A 259 2.41 -3.57 24.27
N GLN A 260 1.57 -2.66 23.81
CA GLN A 260 1.57 -1.22 24.12
C GLN A 260 0.16 -0.78 24.53
N PRO A 261 -0.29 -1.10 25.74
CA PRO A 261 -1.68 -0.86 26.17
C PRO A 261 -2.12 0.60 26.12
N GLN A 262 -1.18 1.55 26.24
CA GLN A 262 -1.46 2.98 26.28
C GLN A 262 -1.51 3.62 24.88
N ALA A 263 -1.38 2.85 23.81
CA ALA A 263 -1.37 3.38 22.44
C ALA A 263 -2.68 4.10 22.09
N LEU A 264 -3.83 3.66 22.62
CA LEU A 264 -5.11 4.33 22.42
C LEU A 264 -5.21 5.70 23.08
N ASP A 265 -4.43 5.92 24.14
CA ASP A 265 -4.50 7.12 24.97
C ASP A 265 -3.33 8.08 24.74
N GLY A 266 -2.68 7.97 23.60
CA GLY A 266 -1.57 8.84 23.20
C GLY A 266 -0.20 8.44 23.79
N GLY A 267 -0.10 7.28 24.42
CA GLY A 267 1.14 6.75 24.96
C GLY A 267 2.01 6.05 23.90
N ALA A 268 2.92 5.19 24.37
CA ALA A 268 3.80 4.42 23.49
C ALA A 268 3.02 3.64 22.44
N GLY A 269 3.45 3.70 21.20
CA GLY A 269 2.78 3.05 20.05
C GLY A 269 1.66 3.86 19.39
N SER A 270 1.26 5.01 19.98
CA SER A 270 0.17 5.82 19.45
C SER A 270 0.47 6.40 18.07
N VAL A 271 1.72 6.71 17.76
CA VAL A 271 2.11 7.25 16.45
C VAL A 271 2.00 6.16 15.38
N TRP A 272 2.37 4.93 15.69
CA TRP A 272 2.17 3.82 14.75
C TRP A 272 0.68 3.49 14.56
N LEU A 273 -0.11 3.57 15.62
CA LEU A 273 -1.57 3.47 15.52
C LEU A 273 -2.12 4.52 14.55
N SER A 274 -1.60 5.75 14.60
CA SER A 274 -1.99 6.80 13.64
C SER A 274 -1.72 6.41 12.19
N GLU A 275 -0.66 5.64 11.91
CA GLU A 275 -0.38 5.14 10.56
C GLU A 275 -1.44 4.11 10.11
N LEU A 276 -1.91 3.26 11.01
CA LEU A 276 -3.03 2.36 10.71
C LEU A 276 -4.31 3.16 10.42
N ILE A 277 -4.54 4.26 11.16
CA ILE A 277 -5.71 5.12 10.96
C ILE A 277 -5.60 5.91 9.64
N TRP A 278 -4.40 6.34 9.23
CA TRP A 278 -4.17 6.93 7.90
C TRP A 278 -4.57 5.96 6.78
N ARG A 279 -4.22 4.69 6.93
CA ARG A 279 -4.61 3.64 5.98
C ARG A 279 -6.14 3.52 5.90
N GLU A 280 -6.83 3.51 7.05
CA GLU A 280 -8.30 3.53 7.13
C GLU A 280 -8.88 4.76 6.44
N PHE A 281 -8.33 5.93 6.74
CA PHE A 281 -8.79 7.21 6.19
C PHE A 281 -8.78 7.22 4.66
N TYR A 282 -7.70 6.80 4.04
CA TYR A 282 -7.61 6.75 2.58
C TYR A 282 -8.56 5.71 1.96
N ARG A 283 -8.80 4.58 2.61
CA ARG A 283 -9.77 3.59 2.15
C ARG A 283 -11.20 4.09 2.26
N HIS A 284 -11.57 4.70 3.39
CA HIS A 284 -12.88 5.31 3.57
C HIS A 284 -13.11 6.43 2.56
N LEU A 285 -12.11 7.29 2.39
CA LEU A 285 -12.16 8.41 1.45
C LEU A 285 -12.41 7.93 0.02
N MET A 286 -11.68 6.93 -0.43
CA MET A 286 -11.81 6.37 -1.78
C MET A 286 -13.20 5.75 -2.01
N THR A 287 -13.80 5.18 -0.97
CA THR A 287 -15.16 4.63 -1.04
C THR A 287 -16.20 5.71 -1.31
N TYR A 288 -16.06 6.87 -0.68
CA TYR A 288 -16.99 8.00 -0.83
C TYR A 288 -16.69 8.94 -1.99
N TYR A 289 -15.44 8.92 -2.47
CA TYR A 289 -14.99 9.72 -3.60
C TYR A 289 -14.34 8.82 -4.66
N PRO A 290 -15.15 8.03 -5.40
CA PRO A 290 -14.63 7.03 -6.34
C PRO A 290 -13.84 7.62 -7.51
N SER A 291 -13.97 8.92 -7.80
CA SER A 291 -13.14 9.60 -8.78
C SER A 291 -11.64 9.55 -8.46
N LEU A 292 -11.27 9.37 -7.18
CA LEU A 292 -9.89 9.16 -6.75
C LEU A 292 -9.30 7.89 -7.39
N CYS A 293 -10.10 6.84 -7.56
CA CYS A 293 -9.69 5.61 -8.25
C CYS A 293 -9.37 5.84 -9.73
N LYS A 294 -9.86 6.93 -10.29
CA LYS A 294 -9.67 7.31 -11.69
C LYS A 294 -8.59 8.38 -11.85
N HIS A 295 -7.76 8.56 -10.84
CA HIS A 295 -6.65 9.51 -10.81
C HIS A 295 -7.10 10.97 -11.01
N CYS A 296 -8.31 11.30 -10.55
CA CYS A 296 -8.78 12.67 -10.50
C CYS A 296 -8.27 13.35 -9.21
N PRO A 297 -7.87 14.63 -9.26
CA PRO A 297 -7.50 15.33 -8.04
C PRO A 297 -8.73 15.53 -7.15
N PHE A 298 -8.54 15.46 -5.83
CA PHE A 298 -9.62 15.76 -4.90
C PHE A 298 -10.00 17.25 -4.94
N ILE A 299 -8.99 18.12 -5.02
CA ILE A 299 -9.18 19.58 -5.17
C ILE A 299 -9.24 19.89 -6.66
N ALA A 300 -10.47 20.12 -7.17
CA ALA A 300 -10.73 20.20 -8.60
C ALA A 300 -9.91 21.23 -9.37
N TRP A 301 -9.66 22.44 -8.79
CA TRP A 301 -8.89 23.47 -9.49
C TRP A 301 -7.45 23.06 -9.77
N THR A 302 -6.89 22.11 -9.00
CA THR A 302 -5.51 21.64 -9.21
C THR A 302 -5.35 20.86 -10.50
N ASP A 303 -6.44 20.41 -11.12
CA ASP A 303 -6.38 19.77 -12.43
C ASP A 303 -5.95 20.74 -13.55
N ARG A 304 -5.96 22.06 -13.26
CA ARG A 304 -5.51 23.09 -14.20
C ARG A 304 -4.03 23.44 -14.09
N VAL A 305 -3.31 22.84 -13.15
CA VAL A 305 -1.86 23.06 -13.04
C VAL A 305 -1.19 22.64 -14.35
N GLN A 306 -0.40 23.54 -14.92
CA GLN A 306 0.33 23.27 -16.15
C GLN A 306 1.63 22.54 -15.81
N TRP A 307 1.60 21.23 -15.92
CA TRP A 307 2.77 20.38 -15.68
C TRP A 307 3.77 20.47 -16.83
N GLN A 308 5.06 20.28 -16.51
CA GLN A 308 6.13 20.21 -17.50
C GLN A 308 6.13 18.85 -18.19
N SER A 309 6.26 18.84 -19.52
CA SER A 309 6.54 17.63 -20.26
C SER A 309 8.04 17.53 -20.50
N ASN A 310 8.73 16.81 -19.65
CA ASN A 310 10.19 16.65 -19.71
C ASN A 310 10.58 15.18 -19.47
N PRO A 311 10.59 14.35 -20.52
CA PRO A 311 10.94 12.94 -20.41
C PRO A 311 12.33 12.68 -19.84
N ALA A 312 13.29 13.54 -20.11
CA ALA A 312 14.66 13.42 -19.59
C ALA A 312 14.71 13.61 -18.07
N HIS A 313 13.99 14.58 -17.54
CA HIS A 313 13.87 14.80 -16.10
C HIS A 313 13.11 13.68 -15.41
N LEU A 314 12.02 13.21 -15.99
CA LEU A 314 11.27 12.07 -15.48
C LEU A 314 12.17 10.82 -15.40
N GLN A 315 12.92 10.53 -16.45
CA GLN A 315 13.83 9.40 -16.49
C GLN A 315 14.96 9.53 -15.45
N ALA A 316 15.52 10.73 -15.30
CA ALA A 316 16.55 10.98 -14.29
C ALA A 316 16.02 10.71 -12.86
N TRP A 317 14.80 11.14 -12.58
CA TRP A 317 14.13 10.85 -11.31
C TRP A 317 13.91 9.34 -11.12
N GLN A 318 13.35 8.66 -12.12
CA GLN A 318 13.11 7.22 -12.07
C GLN A 318 14.39 6.42 -11.83
N LYS A 319 15.51 6.83 -12.43
CA LYS A 319 16.80 6.13 -12.33
C LYS A 319 17.65 6.56 -11.13
N GLY A 320 17.21 7.53 -10.34
CA GLY A 320 17.99 8.06 -9.22
C GLY A 320 19.25 8.78 -9.70
N LYS A 321 19.11 9.67 -10.67
CA LYS A 321 20.19 10.45 -11.31
C LYS A 321 19.86 11.94 -11.40
N THR A 322 19.20 12.48 -10.37
CA THR A 322 18.80 13.90 -10.35
C THR A 322 19.91 14.85 -9.93
N GLY A 323 20.96 14.33 -9.33
CA GLY A 323 22.00 15.13 -8.71
C GLY A 323 21.68 15.60 -7.28
N TYR A 324 20.52 15.22 -6.75
CA TYR A 324 20.14 15.45 -5.36
C TYR A 324 20.25 14.15 -4.58
N PRO A 325 21.28 14.00 -3.72
CA PRO A 325 21.64 12.70 -3.14
C PRO A 325 20.55 11.97 -2.40
N ILE A 326 19.76 12.66 -1.55
CA ILE A 326 18.69 12.00 -0.80
C ILE A 326 17.58 11.47 -1.73
N VAL A 327 17.27 12.21 -2.79
CA VAL A 327 16.28 11.79 -3.79
C VAL A 327 16.80 10.56 -4.55
N ASP A 328 18.05 10.62 -5.00
CA ASP A 328 18.66 9.54 -5.79
C ASP A 328 18.84 8.27 -4.98
N ALA A 329 19.30 8.38 -3.73
CA ALA A 329 19.41 7.25 -2.82
C ALA A 329 18.07 6.57 -2.57
N ALA A 330 17.01 7.35 -2.36
CA ALA A 330 15.65 6.86 -2.17
C ALA A 330 15.13 6.12 -3.41
N MET A 331 15.31 6.68 -4.59
CA MET A 331 14.88 6.04 -5.84
C MET A 331 15.64 4.75 -6.13
N ARG A 332 16.93 4.69 -5.80
CA ARG A 332 17.71 3.46 -5.93
C ARG A 332 17.28 2.39 -4.93
N GLN A 333 16.92 2.76 -3.70
CA GLN A 333 16.31 1.82 -2.76
C GLN A 333 15.04 1.20 -3.35
N LEU A 334 14.14 2.02 -3.89
CA LEU A 334 12.92 1.57 -4.54
C LEU A 334 13.21 0.60 -5.69
N ASN A 335 14.08 1.01 -6.61
CA ASN A 335 14.40 0.22 -7.80
C ASN A 335 15.07 -1.12 -7.47
N SER A 336 15.87 -1.16 -6.39
CA SER A 336 16.61 -2.35 -5.99
C SER A 336 15.80 -3.30 -5.11
N THR A 337 14.90 -2.79 -4.27
CA THR A 337 14.19 -3.58 -3.26
C THR A 337 12.69 -3.69 -3.47
N GLY A 338 12.09 -2.77 -4.22
CA GLY A 338 10.63 -2.65 -4.33
C GLY A 338 9.99 -1.96 -3.13
N TRP A 339 10.79 -1.35 -2.26
CA TRP A 339 10.30 -0.63 -1.07
C TRP A 339 11.06 0.68 -0.90
N MET A 340 10.39 1.67 -0.33
CA MET A 340 10.98 2.95 0.01
C MET A 340 10.47 3.38 1.39
N HIS A 341 11.38 3.86 2.23
CA HIS A 341 11.06 4.43 3.53
C HIS A 341 10.04 5.58 3.38
N ASN A 342 9.06 5.68 4.29
CA ASN A 342 7.96 6.63 4.15
C ASN A 342 8.42 8.09 4.02
N ARG A 343 9.36 8.54 4.84
CA ARG A 343 9.88 9.92 4.74
C ARG A 343 10.44 10.21 3.35
N LEU A 344 11.08 9.24 2.75
CA LEU A 344 11.66 9.38 1.42
C LEU A 344 10.59 9.36 0.31
N ARG A 345 9.47 8.66 0.51
CA ARG A 345 8.33 8.74 -0.42
C ARG A 345 7.80 10.17 -0.49
N MET A 346 7.73 10.86 0.65
CA MET A 346 7.34 12.27 0.70
C MET A 346 8.33 13.17 -0.01
N ILE A 347 9.62 12.98 0.24
CA ILE A 347 10.70 13.80 -0.34
C ILE A 347 10.79 13.60 -1.86
N THR A 348 10.77 12.36 -2.34
CA THR A 348 10.87 12.05 -3.76
C THR A 348 9.64 12.48 -4.54
N ALA A 349 8.46 12.36 -3.94
CA ALA A 349 7.21 12.82 -4.56
C ALA A 349 7.17 14.35 -4.63
N SER A 350 7.53 15.05 -3.56
CA SER A 350 7.65 16.52 -3.56
C SER A 350 8.65 17.00 -4.62
N PHE A 351 9.78 16.31 -4.76
CA PHE A 351 10.78 16.67 -5.77
C PHE A 351 10.21 16.55 -7.19
N LEU A 352 9.58 15.44 -7.52
CA LEU A 352 9.00 15.25 -8.86
C LEU A 352 7.96 16.32 -9.18
N VAL A 353 7.04 16.56 -8.25
CA VAL A 353 5.88 17.43 -8.48
C VAL A 353 6.26 18.90 -8.39
N LYS A 354 7.10 19.28 -7.44
CA LYS A 354 7.41 20.69 -7.15
C LYS A 354 8.70 21.16 -7.84
N ASP A 355 9.78 20.42 -7.68
CA ASP A 355 11.08 20.81 -8.28
C ASP A 355 11.10 20.52 -9.80
N LEU A 356 10.58 19.39 -10.24
CA LEU A 356 10.52 19.08 -11.67
C LEU A 356 9.22 19.54 -12.33
N LEU A 357 8.21 19.89 -11.54
CA LEU A 357 6.87 20.27 -12.01
C LEU A 357 6.28 19.24 -12.99
N ILE A 358 6.50 17.95 -12.72
CA ILE A 358 5.95 16.85 -13.50
C ILE A 358 4.67 16.35 -12.83
N ASP A 359 3.69 15.97 -13.64
CA ASP A 359 2.39 15.49 -13.18
C ASP A 359 2.56 14.35 -12.16
N TRP A 360 1.92 14.49 -11.01
CA TRP A 360 1.96 13.52 -9.93
C TRP A 360 1.52 12.11 -10.36
N ARG A 361 0.67 12.02 -11.40
CA ARG A 361 0.20 10.73 -11.94
C ARG A 361 1.33 9.91 -12.55
N GLU A 362 2.34 10.56 -13.10
CA GLU A 362 3.55 9.87 -13.59
C GLU A 362 4.32 9.21 -12.46
N GLY A 363 4.45 9.89 -11.33
CA GLY A 363 5.09 9.35 -10.14
C GLY A 363 4.26 8.25 -9.49
N GLU A 364 2.96 8.44 -9.36
CA GLU A 364 2.03 7.44 -8.84
C GLU A 364 2.13 6.13 -9.63
N ARG A 365 2.13 6.22 -10.94
CA ARG A 365 2.26 5.07 -11.85
C ARG A 365 3.60 4.36 -11.69
N TYR A 366 4.68 5.12 -11.64
CA TYR A 366 6.01 4.54 -11.46
C TYR A 366 6.15 3.82 -10.12
N PHE A 367 5.66 4.42 -9.04
CA PHE A 367 5.67 3.78 -7.72
C PHE A 367 4.90 2.46 -7.74
N MET A 368 3.69 2.44 -8.28
CA MET A 368 2.92 1.19 -8.39
C MET A 368 3.69 0.12 -9.17
N SER A 369 4.39 0.50 -10.22
CA SER A 369 5.17 -0.43 -11.05
C SER A 369 6.40 -1.02 -10.34
N GLN A 370 6.83 -0.44 -9.23
CA GLN A 370 8.03 -0.85 -8.48
C GLN A 370 7.72 -1.41 -7.09
N LEU A 371 6.66 -0.92 -6.44
CA LEU A 371 6.39 -1.22 -5.03
C LEU A 371 5.90 -2.65 -4.80
N ILE A 372 6.54 -3.35 -3.87
CA ILE A 372 6.05 -4.63 -3.36
C ILE A 372 4.78 -4.43 -2.49
N ASP A 373 4.62 -3.26 -1.90
CA ASP A 373 3.48 -2.88 -1.09
C ASP A 373 2.45 -2.00 -1.84
N GLY A 374 2.44 -2.07 -3.16
CA GLY A 374 1.54 -1.29 -4.00
C GLY A 374 0.08 -1.44 -3.57
N ASP A 375 -0.55 -0.30 -3.23
CA ASP A 375 -1.92 -0.20 -2.77
C ASP A 375 -2.49 1.13 -3.28
N LEU A 376 -3.57 1.06 -4.06
CA LEU A 376 -4.09 2.25 -4.74
C LEU A 376 -4.47 3.35 -3.74
N ALA A 377 -5.19 3.02 -2.67
CA ALA A 377 -5.63 4.02 -1.69
C ALA A 377 -4.47 4.78 -1.05
N ALA A 378 -3.46 4.04 -0.55
CA ALA A 378 -2.30 4.63 0.11
C ALA A 378 -1.40 5.37 -0.87
N ASN A 379 -1.13 4.80 -2.04
CA ASN A 379 -0.25 5.41 -3.05
C ASN A 379 -0.88 6.68 -3.64
N ASN A 380 -2.16 6.63 -4.02
CA ASN A 380 -2.90 7.80 -4.50
C ASN A 380 -2.98 8.89 -3.43
N GLY A 381 -3.33 8.52 -2.20
CA GLY A 381 -3.42 9.46 -1.09
C GLY A 381 -2.08 10.16 -0.82
N GLY A 382 -0.99 9.42 -0.77
CA GLY A 382 0.36 9.96 -0.57
C GLY A 382 0.81 10.88 -1.70
N TRP A 383 0.59 10.50 -2.95
CA TRP A 383 0.94 11.34 -4.11
C TRP A 383 0.11 12.62 -4.16
N GLN A 384 -1.18 12.56 -3.91
CA GLN A 384 -2.02 13.77 -3.87
C GLN A 384 -1.67 14.66 -2.67
N TRP A 385 -1.27 14.07 -1.55
CA TRP A 385 -0.77 14.85 -0.41
C TRP A 385 0.47 15.68 -0.81
N ALA A 386 1.46 15.05 -1.43
CA ALA A 386 2.69 15.70 -1.86
C ALA A 386 2.46 16.71 -2.99
N ALA A 387 1.52 16.42 -3.88
CA ALA A 387 1.16 17.27 -5.02
C ALA A 387 0.26 18.45 -4.64
N SER A 388 -0.23 18.51 -3.40
CA SER A 388 -1.18 19.54 -2.95
C SER A 388 -2.51 19.50 -3.73
N THR A 389 -2.90 18.31 -4.19
CA THR A 389 -4.14 18.08 -4.95
C THR A 389 -5.17 17.30 -4.16
N GLY A 390 -4.77 16.71 -3.03
CA GLY A 390 -5.58 15.80 -2.23
C GLY A 390 -6.31 16.48 -1.08
N THR A 391 -7.06 15.65 -0.36
CA THR A 391 -7.67 16.07 0.90
C THR A 391 -6.61 16.15 2.00
N ASP A 392 -6.71 17.16 2.84
CA ASP A 392 -5.74 17.42 3.93
C ASP A 392 -4.28 17.40 3.44
N ALA A 393 -4.07 17.84 2.20
CA ALA A 393 -2.78 17.82 1.55
C ALA A 393 -1.86 18.93 2.06
N ALA A 394 -0.56 18.78 1.81
CA ALA A 394 0.42 19.83 2.04
C ALA A 394 0.00 21.09 1.25
N PRO A 395 0.08 22.29 1.84
CA PRO A 395 -0.19 23.51 1.09
C PRO A 395 0.74 23.64 -0.12
N TYR A 396 0.24 24.15 -1.24
CA TYR A 396 1.03 24.20 -2.47
C TYR A 396 2.31 25.02 -2.35
N PHE A 397 2.33 25.99 -1.45
CA PHE A 397 3.51 26.83 -1.18
C PHE A 397 4.54 26.15 -0.28
N ARG A 398 4.24 25.00 0.33
CA ARG A 398 5.19 24.21 1.11
C ARG A 398 5.97 23.29 0.17
N ILE A 399 7.18 23.68 -0.15
CA ILE A 399 8.06 22.97 -1.08
C ILE A 399 9.30 22.53 -0.32
N PHE A 400 9.56 21.23 -0.27
CA PHE A 400 10.73 20.69 0.41
C PHE A 400 11.99 21.05 -0.35
N ASN A 401 12.99 21.56 0.38
CA ASN A 401 14.35 21.67 -0.16
C ASN A 401 15.05 20.32 -0.02
N PRO A 402 15.38 19.61 -1.12
CA PRO A 402 15.92 18.26 -1.04
C PRO A 402 17.29 18.18 -0.33
N ILE A 403 18.09 19.22 -0.35
CA ILE A 403 19.36 19.27 0.39
C ILE A 403 19.09 19.36 1.89
N THR A 404 18.24 20.29 2.30
CA THR A 404 17.85 20.47 3.71
C THR A 404 17.17 19.24 4.28
N GLN A 405 16.34 18.56 3.49
CA GLN A 405 15.69 17.30 3.89
C GLN A 405 16.73 16.20 4.13
N GLY A 406 17.73 16.08 3.25
CA GLY A 406 18.84 15.16 3.44
C GLY A 406 19.64 15.44 4.70
N GLU A 407 19.98 16.69 4.95
CA GLU A 407 20.70 17.14 6.15
C GLU A 407 19.91 16.84 7.43
N LYS A 408 18.58 16.94 7.38
CA LYS A 408 17.70 16.70 8.53
C LYS A 408 17.52 15.22 8.83
N PHE A 409 17.27 14.40 7.82
CA PHE A 409 16.84 13.00 8.01
C PHE A 409 17.95 11.98 7.77
N ASP A 410 19.05 12.37 7.18
CA ASP A 410 20.24 11.53 7.00
C ASP A 410 21.51 12.35 7.24
N ARG A 411 21.59 12.95 8.41
CA ARG A 411 22.59 13.96 8.78
C ARG A 411 24.01 13.54 8.45
N GLU A 412 24.38 12.31 8.83
CA GLU A 412 25.73 11.76 8.62
C GLU A 412 25.91 11.10 7.24
N GLY A 413 24.85 11.06 6.43
CA GLY A 413 24.90 10.51 5.08
C GLY A 413 25.01 8.99 4.99
N GLU A 414 24.66 8.27 6.05
CA GLU A 414 24.73 6.79 6.06
C GLU A 414 23.83 6.16 5.02
N PHE A 415 22.58 6.60 4.94
CA PHE A 415 21.62 6.13 3.94
C PHE A 415 22.06 6.51 2.53
N ILE A 416 22.46 7.75 2.32
CA ILE A 416 22.96 8.23 1.03
C ILE A 416 24.13 7.38 0.55
N ARG A 417 25.15 7.14 1.39
CA ARG A 417 26.32 6.36 1.00
C ARG A 417 25.99 4.90 0.75
N ARG A 418 25.04 4.33 1.47
CA ARG A 418 24.57 2.96 1.27
C ARG A 418 24.01 2.75 -0.14
N TRP A 419 23.24 3.70 -0.63
CA TRP A 419 22.56 3.58 -1.93
C TRP A 419 23.28 4.29 -3.08
N LEU A 420 24.23 5.18 -2.77
CA LEU A 420 25.06 5.90 -3.73
C LEU A 420 26.53 5.57 -3.47
N PRO A 421 27.03 4.39 -3.90
CA PRO A 421 28.41 4.01 -3.66
C PRO A 421 29.42 4.96 -4.30
N GLU A 422 29.05 5.70 -5.34
CA GLU A 422 29.86 6.74 -5.95
C GLU A 422 30.14 7.94 -5.03
N LEU A 423 29.41 8.06 -3.92
CA LEU A 423 29.61 9.14 -2.91
C LEU A 423 30.26 8.63 -1.62
N ARG A 424 30.72 7.36 -1.59
CA ARG A 424 31.28 6.77 -0.36
C ARG A 424 32.46 7.53 0.22
N ASP A 425 33.29 8.12 -0.64
CA ASP A 425 34.51 8.83 -0.25
C ASP A 425 34.29 10.32 0.03
N VAL A 426 33.07 10.82 -0.16
CA VAL A 426 32.75 12.21 0.17
C VAL A 426 32.58 12.33 1.70
N PRO A 427 33.38 13.18 2.37
CA PRO A 427 33.44 13.18 3.82
C PRO A 427 32.24 13.87 4.49
N GLY A 428 31.77 13.31 5.59
CA GLY A 428 30.81 13.95 6.51
C GLY A 428 29.59 14.54 5.81
N LYS A 429 29.27 15.75 6.18
CA LYS A 429 28.11 16.48 5.66
C LYS A 429 28.26 16.96 4.22
N ALA A 430 29.48 16.94 3.66
CA ALA A 430 29.71 17.28 2.27
C ALA A 430 28.93 16.37 1.30
N VAL A 431 28.51 15.20 1.74
CA VAL A 431 27.72 14.27 0.96
C VAL A 431 26.37 14.84 0.49
N HIS A 432 25.84 15.86 1.17
CA HIS A 432 24.57 16.49 0.79
C HIS A 432 24.73 17.46 -0.39
N GLU A 433 25.95 17.98 -0.61
CA GLU A 433 26.31 18.83 -1.75
C GLU A 433 27.66 18.38 -2.33
N PRO A 434 27.74 17.15 -2.87
CA PRO A 434 29.01 16.52 -3.20
C PRO A 434 29.75 17.24 -4.33
N TRP A 435 29.06 17.87 -5.24
CA TRP A 435 29.66 18.63 -6.35
C TRP A 435 30.43 19.86 -5.85
N LYS A 436 29.98 20.54 -4.79
CA LYS A 436 30.71 21.64 -4.17
C LYS A 436 32.00 21.17 -3.53
N TRP A 437 31.95 20.05 -2.81
CA TRP A 437 33.13 19.43 -2.22
C TRP A 437 34.14 19.03 -3.29
N ALA A 438 33.66 18.35 -4.34
CA ALA A 438 34.50 17.87 -5.42
C ALA A 438 35.25 19.01 -6.13
N GLN A 439 34.57 20.14 -6.36
CA GLN A 439 35.16 21.31 -6.94
C GLN A 439 36.27 21.89 -6.07
N LYS A 440 36.05 22.02 -4.77
CA LYS A 440 37.04 22.53 -3.80
C LYS A 440 38.23 21.58 -3.63
N ALA A 441 37.96 20.27 -3.63
CA ALA A 441 38.99 19.23 -3.48
C ALA A 441 39.75 18.94 -4.76
N GLY A 442 39.31 19.47 -5.90
CA GLY A 442 39.88 19.14 -7.20
C GLY A 442 39.66 17.68 -7.62
N VAL A 443 38.59 17.06 -7.15
CA VAL A 443 38.26 15.64 -7.42
C VAL A 443 37.14 15.56 -8.44
N LYS A 444 37.23 14.63 -9.37
CA LYS A 444 36.14 14.32 -10.29
C LYS A 444 35.22 13.28 -9.65
N LEU A 445 33.94 13.60 -9.55
CA LEU A 445 32.91 12.68 -9.08
C LEU A 445 32.20 12.02 -10.27
N ASP A 446 31.95 10.72 -10.14
CA ASP A 446 31.06 9.97 -11.04
C ASP A 446 29.63 10.06 -10.51
N TYR A 447 29.15 11.28 -10.34
CA TYR A 447 27.80 11.60 -9.86
C TYR A 447 27.29 12.85 -10.59
N PRO A 448 26.02 12.85 -11.05
CA PRO A 448 25.51 13.95 -11.85
C PRO A 448 25.40 15.26 -11.08
N GLN A 449 25.51 16.36 -11.80
CA GLN A 449 25.15 17.67 -11.29
C GLN A 449 23.62 17.74 -11.11
N PRO A 450 23.11 18.61 -10.23
CA PRO A 450 21.67 18.82 -10.11
C PRO A 450 21.02 19.18 -11.44
N ILE A 451 19.95 18.46 -11.79
CA ILE A 451 19.24 18.69 -13.07
C ILE A 451 18.38 19.96 -13.05
N VAL A 452 18.09 20.48 -11.88
CA VAL A 452 17.39 21.76 -11.67
C VAL A 452 18.03 22.52 -10.51
N ASP A 453 17.98 23.84 -10.56
CA ASP A 453 18.24 24.68 -9.40
C ASP A 453 16.98 24.78 -8.54
N HIS A 454 17.08 24.36 -7.27
CA HIS A 454 15.92 24.29 -6.37
C HIS A 454 15.23 25.65 -6.20
N LYS A 455 16.00 26.73 -6.07
CA LYS A 455 15.46 28.08 -5.86
C LYS A 455 14.61 28.56 -7.05
N GLU A 456 15.10 28.35 -8.26
CA GLU A 456 14.37 28.67 -9.50
C GLU A 456 13.15 27.73 -9.66
N ALA A 457 13.33 26.44 -9.42
CA ALA A 457 12.27 25.44 -9.50
C ALA A 457 11.11 25.76 -8.54
N ARG A 458 11.44 26.17 -7.31
CA ARG A 458 10.46 26.57 -6.31
C ARG A 458 9.59 27.74 -6.79
N LEU A 459 10.19 28.76 -7.35
CA LEU A 459 9.46 29.93 -7.89
C LEU A 459 8.56 29.54 -9.05
N ARG A 460 9.04 28.65 -9.93
CA ARG A 460 8.27 28.12 -11.05
C ARG A 460 7.05 27.34 -10.58
N ALA A 461 7.21 26.48 -9.58
CA ALA A 461 6.10 25.68 -9.00
C ALA A 461 5.04 26.61 -8.38
N LEU A 462 5.47 27.59 -7.58
CA LEU A 462 4.53 28.56 -6.98
C LEU A 462 3.72 29.28 -8.06
N ALA A 463 4.37 29.76 -9.12
CA ALA A 463 3.69 30.45 -10.21
C ALA A 463 2.67 29.54 -10.92
N ALA A 464 3.00 28.28 -11.16
CA ALA A 464 2.11 27.32 -11.81
C ALA A 464 0.83 27.04 -10.98
N TYR A 465 0.98 26.86 -9.67
CA TYR A 465 -0.17 26.64 -8.78
C TYR A 465 -1.04 27.91 -8.62
N GLU A 466 -0.41 29.06 -8.47
CA GLU A 466 -1.13 30.34 -8.36
C GLU A 466 -1.92 30.65 -9.63
N GLU A 467 -1.38 30.40 -10.80
CA GLU A 467 -2.09 30.58 -12.06
C GLU A 467 -3.30 29.64 -12.17
N ALA A 468 -3.13 28.37 -11.83
CA ALA A 468 -4.22 27.41 -11.81
C ALA A 468 -5.34 27.81 -10.85
N ARG A 469 -4.97 28.38 -9.70
CA ARG A 469 -5.93 28.83 -8.68
C ARG A 469 -6.74 30.05 -9.10
N LYS A 470 -6.13 31.00 -9.84
CA LYS A 470 -6.83 32.23 -10.27
C LYS A 470 -8.05 31.96 -11.15
N GLY A 471 -8.08 30.83 -11.84
CA GLY A 471 -9.23 30.42 -12.65
C GLY A 471 -10.30 29.65 -11.89
N ALA A 472 -10.19 29.52 -10.56
CA ALA A 472 -11.11 28.70 -9.74
C ALA A 472 -12.33 29.47 -9.27
#